data_a304264dc4b15d624fbc3e9ab9901c00
#
_entry.id   a304264dc4b15d624fbc3e9ab9901c00
#
_cell.length_a   1.000
_cell.length_b   1.000
_cell.length_c   1.000
_cell.angle_alpha   90.00
_cell.angle_beta   90.00
_cell.angle_gamma   90.00
#
_symmetry.space_group_name_H-M   'P 1'
#
loop_
_entity.id
_entity.type
_entity.pdbx_description
1 polymer ?
#
loop_
_entity_poly.entity_id
_entity_poly.type
_entity_poly.pdbx_seq_one_letter_code
_entity_poly.pdbx_strand_id
1 'polypeptide(L)'
;MMRSGNPYLNDDSFGFGTGQNRMTLEGVANKTMLLLGICIFTAFVSWTTITVNPGLGTILFFLGIIGSLAAAISMWFIDKRLAVYIGPIYAAFEGLVLGPFSGLMEAYYPGIIVQAVGLTFGLFFTMLVVYRARIIKPSKNLAIGLASAIGAIMLIYMASFILAIASPYQIPYIHGNGIVGIGFSLIVIAVGALTFVMDFDFIEKGVEQGAPKHLEWYAAFGLMITLVWLYIEILRLLAKLRSR
;
A
#
# COMPACT_ATOMS: atom_id res chain seq x y z
N MET A 1 2.56 3.64 42.35
CA MET A 1 2.43 4.94 41.69
C MET A 1 3.74 5.67 41.83
N MET A 2 4.62 5.62 40.82
CA MET A 2 5.85 6.44 40.78
C MET A 2 5.50 7.75 40.09
N ARG A 3 5.33 8.82 40.83
CA ARG A 3 5.26 10.18 40.27
C ARG A 3 6.66 10.58 39.78
N SER A 4 6.83 10.70 38.48
CA SER A 4 7.99 11.34 37.88
C SER A 4 7.99 12.81 38.30
N GLY A 5 9.13 13.33 38.83
CA GLY A 5 9.29 14.74 39.17
C GLY A 5 9.50 15.65 37.95
N ASN A 6 9.30 15.16 36.73
CA ASN A 6 9.43 15.94 35.50
C ASN A 6 8.07 16.51 35.09
N PRO A 7 7.87 17.86 35.06
CA PRO A 7 6.60 18.49 34.71
C PRO A 7 6.12 18.22 33.29
N TYR A 8 7.00 17.72 32.41
CA TYR A 8 6.66 17.31 31.03
C TYR A 8 6.23 15.85 30.91
N LEU A 9 6.29 15.06 31.99
CA LEU A 9 5.89 13.66 32.05
C LEU A 9 4.64 13.49 32.95
N ASN A 10 3.65 14.36 32.81
CA ASN A 10 2.31 14.14 33.38
C ASN A 10 1.56 13.14 32.52
N ASP A 11 0.68 12.33 33.13
CA ASP A 11 -0.19 11.37 32.47
C ASP A 11 -1.05 12.01 31.34
N ASP A 12 -1.28 13.33 31.39
CA ASP A 12 -1.94 14.13 30.34
C ASP A 12 -1.04 14.41 29.11
N SER A 13 0.29 14.26 29.23
CA SER A 13 1.24 14.49 28.10
C SER A 13 1.27 13.30 27.15
N PHE A 14 0.99 12.10 27.62
CA PHE A 14 0.60 10.96 26.83
C PHE A 14 -0.92 11.05 26.71
N GLY A 15 -1.46 11.73 25.70
CA GLY A 15 -2.89 11.86 25.48
C GLY A 15 -3.57 10.49 25.33
N PHE A 16 -3.67 9.77 26.45
CA PHE A 16 -4.50 8.58 26.60
C PHE A 16 -5.95 9.05 26.45
N GLY A 17 -6.50 8.87 25.27
CA GLY A 17 -7.87 9.23 24.99
C GLY A 17 -8.78 8.61 26.05
N THR A 18 -9.68 9.38 26.61
CA THR A 18 -10.86 8.85 27.30
C THR A 18 -11.54 7.85 26.36
N GLY A 19 -12.15 6.78 26.84
CA GLY A 19 -12.57 5.58 26.10
C GLY A 19 -13.16 5.75 24.69
N GLN A 20 -13.73 6.92 24.35
CA GLN A 20 -14.25 7.26 23.02
C GLN A 20 -13.19 7.77 22.02
N ASN A 21 -11.99 8.17 22.48
CA ASN A 21 -10.93 8.76 21.65
C ASN A 21 -9.74 7.83 21.42
N ARG A 22 -9.91 6.52 21.64
CA ARG A 22 -8.86 5.52 21.43
C ARG A 22 -9.00 4.84 20.06
N MET A 23 -7.86 4.45 19.51
CA MET A 23 -7.76 3.63 18.30
C MET A 23 -8.42 2.26 18.53
N THR A 24 -9.13 1.76 17.51
CA THR A 24 -9.80 0.47 17.51
C THR A 24 -9.49 -0.30 16.23
N LEU A 25 -9.50 -1.64 16.30
CA LEU A 25 -9.34 -2.49 15.11
C LEU A 25 -10.44 -2.24 14.08
N GLU A 26 -11.69 -2.12 14.57
CA GLU A 26 -12.85 -1.82 13.74
C GLU A 26 -12.71 -0.45 13.05
N GLY A 27 -12.24 0.57 13.79
CA GLY A 27 -12.01 1.90 13.24
C GLY A 27 -10.96 1.90 12.13
N VAL A 28 -9.88 1.13 12.27
CA VAL A 28 -8.87 0.96 11.21
C VAL A 28 -9.48 0.25 10.01
N ALA A 29 -10.19 -0.87 10.21
CA ALA A 29 -10.81 -1.62 9.13
C ALA A 29 -11.80 -0.77 8.33
N ASN A 30 -12.69 -0.02 9.01
CA ASN A 30 -13.66 0.85 8.38
C ASN A 30 -12.99 1.96 7.55
N LYS A 31 -11.91 2.56 8.05
CA LYS A 31 -11.14 3.58 7.32
C LYS A 31 -10.39 2.98 6.13
N THR A 32 -9.82 1.79 6.28
CA THR A 32 -9.20 1.08 5.16
C THR A 32 -10.21 0.78 4.05
N MET A 33 -11.41 0.28 4.40
CA MET A 33 -12.48 0.05 3.43
C MET A 33 -12.93 1.34 2.74
N LEU A 34 -13.02 2.45 3.48
CA LEU A 34 -13.36 3.75 2.91
C LEU A 34 -12.29 4.23 1.92
N LEU A 35 -11.02 4.14 2.28
CA LEU A 35 -9.91 4.50 1.39
C LEU A 35 -9.89 3.65 0.12
N LEU A 36 -10.08 2.33 0.25
CA LEU A 36 -10.19 1.42 -0.90
C LEU A 36 -11.42 1.75 -1.76
N GLY A 37 -12.56 2.09 -1.15
CA GLY A 37 -13.75 2.53 -1.87
C GLY A 37 -13.52 3.79 -2.70
N ILE A 38 -12.84 4.80 -2.14
CA ILE A 38 -12.44 6.02 -2.87
C ILE A 38 -11.52 5.65 -4.04
N CYS A 39 -10.50 4.81 -3.79
CA CYS A 39 -9.55 4.37 -4.81
C CYS A 39 -10.25 3.63 -5.96
N ILE A 40 -11.13 2.68 -5.65
CA ILE A 40 -11.89 1.92 -6.65
C ILE A 40 -12.79 2.85 -7.47
N PHE A 41 -13.48 3.77 -6.81
CA PHE A 41 -14.34 4.73 -7.49
C PHE A 41 -13.55 5.62 -8.47
N THR A 42 -12.44 6.20 -8.03
CA THR A 42 -11.60 7.04 -8.88
C THR A 42 -10.88 6.23 -9.96
N ALA A 43 -10.54 4.97 -9.70
CA ALA A 43 -10.01 4.06 -10.71
C ALA A 43 -11.04 3.78 -11.81
N PHE A 44 -12.29 3.53 -11.46
CA PHE A 44 -13.37 3.35 -12.43
C PHE A 44 -13.60 4.62 -13.28
N VAL A 45 -13.63 5.79 -12.64
CA VAL A 45 -13.75 7.09 -13.35
C VAL A 45 -12.59 7.30 -14.31
N SER A 46 -11.37 7.06 -13.86
CA SER A 46 -10.16 7.26 -14.68
C SER A 46 -10.09 6.27 -15.85
N TRP A 47 -10.47 5.01 -15.62
CA TRP A 47 -10.55 4.00 -16.68
C TRP A 47 -11.57 4.39 -17.75
N THR A 48 -12.80 4.75 -17.36
CA THR A 48 -13.83 5.18 -18.32
C THR A 48 -13.42 6.47 -19.04
N THR A 49 -12.76 7.39 -18.36
CA THR A 49 -12.30 8.64 -18.97
C THR A 49 -11.27 8.39 -20.05
N ILE A 50 -10.26 7.52 -19.80
CA ILE A 50 -9.20 7.27 -20.79
C ILE A 50 -9.72 6.53 -22.02
N THR A 51 -10.78 5.74 -21.89
CA THR A 51 -11.41 5.05 -23.03
C THR A 51 -12.25 5.99 -23.89
N VAL A 52 -12.92 6.99 -23.29
CA VAL A 52 -13.78 7.95 -24.01
C VAL A 52 -12.97 9.16 -24.53
N ASN A 53 -12.05 9.67 -23.72
CA ASN A 53 -11.20 10.81 -24.03
C ASN A 53 -9.74 10.51 -23.62
N PRO A 54 -8.91 9.90 -24.50
CA PRO A 54 -7.54 9.54 -24.17
C PRO A 54 -6.66 10.70 -23.71
N GLY A 55 -6.89 11.90 -24.24
CA GLY A 55 -6.13 13.09 -23.86
C GLY A 55 -6.38 13.48 -22.39
N LEU A 56 -7.63 13.59 -21.99
CA LEU A 56 -8.01 13.88 -20.59
C LEU A 56 -7.59 12.73 -19.67
N GLY A 57 -7.80 11.48 -20.08
CA GLY A 57 -7.39 10.31 -19.31
C GLY A 57 -5.89 10.27 -19.04
N THR A 58 -5.07 10.63 -20.02
CA THR A 58 -3.61 10.73 -19.86
C THR A 58 -3.21 11.84 -18.87
N ILE A 59 -3.88 12.99 -18.92
CA ILE A 59 -3.65 14.08 -17.95
C ILE A 59 -3.99 13.61 -16.54
N LEU A 60 -5.15 12.97 -16.34
CA LEU A 60 -5.55 12.42 -15.04
C LEU A 60 -4.59 11.36 -14.53
N PHE A 61 -4.06 10.49 -15.39
CA PHE A 61 -3.06 9.49 -15.05
C PHE A 61 -1.77 10.12 -14.50
N PHE A 62 -1.20 11.11 -15.20
CA PHE A 62 0.00 11.80 -14.71
C PHE A 62 -0.25 12.64 -13.46
N LEU A 63 -1.42 13.29 -13.37
CA LEU A 63 -1.85 13.98 -12.16
C LEU A 63 -1.97 13.00 -10.98
N GLY A 64 -2.49 11.80 -11.24
CA GLY A 64 -2.56 10.71 -10.26
C GLY A 64 -1.17 10.32 -9.75
N ILE A 65 -0.20 10.09 -10.63
CA ILE A 65 1.18 9.73 -10.24
C ILE A 65 1.80 10.82 -9.36
N ILE A 66 1.75 12.07 -9.80
CA ILE A 66 2.36 13.18 -9.05
C ILE A 66 1.63 13.38 -7.72
N GLY A 67 0.30 13.33 -7.71
CA GLY A 67 -0.52 13.56 -6.53
C GLY A 67 -0.38 12.44 -5.50
N SER A 68 -0.41 11.16 -5.92
CA SER A 68 -0.24 10.03 -4.99
C SER A 68 1.16 10.01 -4.40
N LEU A 69 2.20 10.25 -5.21
CA LEU A 69 3.58 10.32 -4.74
C LEU A 69 3.78 11.47 -3.75
N ALA A 70 3.27 12.66 -4.07
CA ALA A 70 3.33 13.82 -3.18
C ALA A 70 2.60 13.57 -1.85
N ALA A 71 1.39 12.97 -1.89
CA ALA A 71 0.64 12.61 -0.70
C ALA A 71 1.37 11.54 0.14
N ALA A 72 1.94 10.51 -0.49
CA ALA A 72 2.71 9.49 0.21
C ALA A 72 3.97 10.06 0.89
N ILE A 73 4.72 10.89 0.18
CA ILE A 73 5.93 11.55 0.73
C ILE A 73 5.54 12.51 1.86
N SER A 74 4.45 13.27 1.70
CA SER A 74 4.02 14.22 2.73
C SER A 74 3.70 13.55 4.06
N MET A 75 3.21 12.30 4.04
CA MET A 75 2.89 11.53 5.25
C MET A 75 4.13 11.26 6.15
N TRP A 76 5.35 11.33 5.61
CA TRP A 76 6.58 11.16 6.40
C TRP A 76 6.99 12.44 7.15
N PHE A 77 6.61 13.61 6.62
CA PHE A 77 7.06 14.91 7.14
C PHE A 77 5.98 15.66 7.93
N ILE A 78 4.72 15.28 7.76
CA ILE A 78 3.56 15.98 8.32
C ILE A 78 3.05 15.27 9.58
N ASP A 79 2.40 16.02 10.48
CA ASP A 79 1.76 15.47 11.67
C ASP A 79 0.75 14.37 11.27
N LYS A 80 0.85 13.20 11.92
CA LYS A 80 -0.03 12.05 11.70
C LYS A 80 -1.52 12.36 11.91
N ARG A 81 -1.86 13.46 12.59
CA ARG A 81 -3.23 13.96 12.73
C ARG A 81 -3.84 14.34 11.37
N LEU A 82 -3.02 14.76 10.42
CA LEU A 82 -3.46 15.14 9.07
C LEU A 82 -3.70 13.92 8.16
N ALA A 83 -3.43 12.70 8.64
CA ALA A 83 -3.73 11.47 7.90
C ALA A 83 -5.21 11.36 7.51
N VAL A 84 -6.11 11.99 8.27
CA VAL A 84 -7.55 12.06 7.94
C VAL A 84 -7.83 12.76 6.60
N TYR A 85 -6.98 13.67 6.18
CA TYR A 85 -7.09 14.38 4.89
C TYR A 85 -6.18 13.74 3.83
N ILE A 86 -4.93 13.45 4.19
CA ILE A 86 -3.93 12.93 3.26
C ILE A 86 -4.31 11.53 2.77
N GLY A 87 -4.86 10.66 3.63
CA GLY A 87 -5.29 9.32 3.26
C GLY A 87 -6.31 9.31 2.12
N PRO A 88 -7.46 10.00 2.23
CA PRO A 88 -8.44 10.10 1.14
C PRO A 88 -7.89 10.77 -0.12
N ILE A 89 -7.04 11.79 0.01
CA ILE A 89 -6.38 12.46 -1.13
C ILE A 89 -5.47 11.46 -1.86
N TYR A 90 -4.62 10.74 -1.12
CA TYR A 90 -3.79 9.67 -1.68
C TYR A 90 -4.65 8.63 -2.40
N ALA A 91 -5.70 8.12 -1.74
CA ALA A 91 -6.59 7.12 -2.29
C ALA A 91 -7.21 7.56 -3.62
N ALA A 92 -7.64 8.83 -3.70
CA ALA A 92 -8.21 9.39 -4.92
C ALA A 92 -7.18 9.45 -6.07
N PHE A 93 -5.98 9.97 -5.81
CA PHE A 93 -4.92 10.03 -6.81
C PHE A 93 -4.41 8.66 -7.22
N GLU A 94 -4.26 7.73 -6.28
CA GLU A 94 -3.84 6.36 -6.56
C GLU A 94 -4.83 5.64 -7.48
N GLY A 95 -6.14 5.84 -7.27
CA GLY A 95 -7.18 5.32 -8.16
C GLY A 95 -7.06 5.89 -9.58
N LEU A 96 -6.70 7.17 -9.76
CA LEU A 96 -6.46 7.74 -11.08
C LEU A 96 -5.31 7.03 -11.83
N VAL A 97 -4.33 6.49 -11.12
CA VAL A 97 -3.24 5.69 -11.68
C VAL A 97 -3.70 4.26 -11.98
N LEU A 98 -4.37 3.64 -11.01
CA LEU A 98 -4.77 2.23 -11.13
C LEU A 98 -5.81 1.98 -12.20
N GLY A 99 -6.70 2.95 -12.48
CA GLY A 99 -7.76 2.79 -13.48
C GLY A 99 -7.21 2.50 -14.88
N PRO A 100 -6.42 3.40 -15.48
CA PRO A 100 -5.83 3.18 -16.80
C PRO A 100 -4.89 1.97 -16.84
N PHE A 101 -4.09 1.77 -15.79
CA PHE A 101 -3.18 0.62 -15.70
C PHE A 101 -3.94 -0.71 -15.71
N SER A 102 -4.99 -0.83 -14.89
CA SER A 102 -5.83 -2.02 -14.84
C SER A 102 -6.62 -2.22 -16.13
N GLY A 103 -7.17 -1.14 -16.71
CA GLY A 103 -7.90 -1.19 -17.97
C GLY A 103 -7.05 -1.68 -19.13
N LEU A 104 -5.78 -1.25 -19.19
CA LEU A 104 -4.82 -1.73 -20.18
C LEU A 104 -4.57 -3.24 -20.01
N MET A 105 -4.36 -3.70 -18.77
CA MET A 105 -4.14 -5.13 -18.50
C MET A 105 -5.37 -5.98 -18.81
N GLU A 106 -6.57 -5.49 -18.52
CA GLU A 106 -7.82 -6.18 -18.84
C GLU A 106 -8.04 -6.29 -20.36
N ALA A 107 -7.68 -5.27 -21.13
CA ALA A 107 -7.79 -5.29 -22.59
C ALA A 107 -6.89 -6.35 -23.22
N TYR A 108 -5.68 -6.55 -22.69
CA TYR A 108 -4.76 -7.59 -23.17
C TYR A 108 -5.10 -8.98 -22.60
N TYR A 109 -5.58 -9.04 -21.39
CA TYR A 109 -5.80 -10.30 -20.64
C TYR A 109 -7.17 -10.30 -19.95
N PRO A 110 -8.26 -10.55 -20.65
CA PRO A 110 -9.62 -10.50 -20.08
C PRO A 110 -9.75 -11.31 -18.79
N GLY A 111 -10.38 -10.71 -17.77
CA GLY A 111 -10.59 -11.31 -16.45
C GLY A 111 -9.39 -11.27 -15.51
N ILE A 112 -8.29 -10.61 -15.89
CA ILE A 112 -7.07 -10.52 -15.07
C ILE A 112 -7.29 -9.69 -13.80
N ILE A 113 -8.12 -8.63 -13.88
CA ILE A 113 -8.40 -7.75 -12.73
C ILE A 113 -9.08 -8.53 -11.61
N VAL A 114 -10.14 -9.29 -11.95
CA VAL A 114 -10.88 -10.08 -10.97
C VAL A 114 -9.95 -11.09 -10.27
N GLN A 115 -9.06 -11.73 -11.03
CA GLN A 115 -8.08 -12.65 -10.47
C GLN A 115 -7.07 -11.92 -9.56
N ALA A 116 -6.55 -10.76 -9.99
CA ALA A 116 -5.60 -9.98 -9.19
C ALA A 116 -6.23 -9.49 -7.88
N VAL A 117 -7.45 -8.97 -7.93
CA VAL A 117 -8.20 -8.54 -6.74
C VAL A 117 -8.45 -9.72 -5.80
N GLY A 118 -8.95 -10.85 -6.33
CA GLY A 118 -9.21 -12.06 -5.54
C GLY A 118 -7.95 -12.60 -4.87
N LEU A 119 -6.81 -12.65 -5.57
CA LEU A 119 -5.53 -13.08 -5.02
C LEU A 119 -4.99 -12.09 -3.99
N THR A 120 -5.13 -10.78 -4.21
CA THR A 120 -4.68 -9.76 -3.25
C THR A 120 -5.42 -9.88 -1.92
N PHE A 121 -6.76 -9.95 -1.96
CA PHE A 121 -7.54 -10.15 -0.74
C PHE A 121 -7.34 -11.54 -0.13
N GLY A 122 -7.23 -12.59 -0.95
CA GLY A 122 -6.90 -13.93 -0.49
C GLY A 122 -5.58 -13.96 0.28
N LEU A 123 -4.55 -13.30 -0.25
CA LEU A 123 -3.25 -13.18 0.42
C LEU A 123 -3.34 -12.35 1.70
N PHE A 124 -4.06 -11.23 1.68
CA PHE A 124 -4.32 -10.41 2.87
C PHE A 124 -4.96 -11.23 4.01
N PHE A 125 -6.05 -11.94 3.72
CA PHE A 125 -6.73 -12.77 4.73
C PHE A 125 -5.85 -13.93 5.19
N THR A 126 -5.11 -14.57 4.29
CA THR A 126 -4.15 -15.62 4.64
C THR A 126 -3.10 -15.08 5.62
N MET A 127 -2.53 -13.92 5.35
CA MET A 127 -1.53 -13.30 6.23
C MET A 127 -2.13 -12.86 7.56
N LEU A 128 -3.39 -12.45 7.59
CA LEU A 128 -4.10 -12.15 8.84
C LEU A 128 -4.28 -13.42 9.71
N VAL A 129 -4.62 -14.57 9.10
CA VAL A 129 -4.71 -15.86 9.80
C VAL A 129 -3.33 -16.29 10.31
N VAL A 130 -2.31 -16.22 9.47
CA VAL A 130 -0.91 -16.55 9.83
C VAL A 130 -0.42 -15.69 11.00
N TYR A 131 -0.73 -14.39 10.99
CA TYR A 131 -0.41 -13.47 12.07
C TYR A 131 -1.15 -13.83 13.36
N ARG A 132 -2.49 -14.02 13.30
CA ARG A 132 -3.30 -14.40 14.48
C ARG A 132 -2.91 -15.75 15.06
N ALA A 133 -2.56 -16.72 14.22
CA ALA A 133 -2.05 -18.02 14.65
C ALA A 133 -0.61 -17.96 15.21
N ARG A 134 0.02 -16.77 15.22
CA ARG A 134 1.41 -16.56 15.67
C ARG A 134 2.43 -17.46 14.96
N ILE A 135 2.13 -17.90 13.72
CA ILE A 135 3.03 -18.72 12.90
C ILE A 135 4.26 -17.88 12.53
N ILE A 136 4.04 -16.65 12.08
CA ILE A 136 5.09 -15.66 11.85
C ILE A 136 4.98 -14.61 12.95
N LYS A 137 6.05 -14.47 13.74
CA LYS A 137 6.09 -13.50 14.83
C LYS A 137 6.77 -12.20 14.35
N PRO A 138 6.15 -11.04 14.59
CA PRO A 138 6.81 -9.77 14.33
C PRO A 138 8.06 -9.66 15.20
N SER A 139 9.20 -9.36 14.57
CA SER A 139 10.47 -9.20 15.26
C SER A 139 11.26 -8.04 14.66
N LYS A 140 12.20 -7.48 15.43
CA LYS A 140 13.09 -6.42 14.95
C LYS A 140 13.88 -6.86 13.72
N ASN A 141 14.35 -8.12 13.71
CA ASN A 141 15.11 -8.68 12.59
C ASN A 141 14.24 -8.80 11.33
N LEU A 142 12.98 -9.24 11.47
CA LEU A 142 12.03 -9.29 10.36
C LEU A 142 11.78 -7.88 9.82
N ALA A 143 11.55 -6.89 10.69
CA ALA A 143 11.34 -5.49 10.28
C ALA A 143 12.53 -4.93 9.50
N ILE A 144 13.76 -5.14 9.99
CA ILE A 144 14.99 -4.71 9.30
C ILE A 144 15.14 -5.44 7.96
N GLY A 145 14.92 -6.75 7.93
CA GLY A 145 14.98 -7.55 6.71
C GLY A 145 13.99 -7.08 5.65
N LEU A 146 12.72 -6.83 6.03
CA LEU A 146 11.69 -6.31 5.14
C LEU A 146 12.02 -4.90 4.65
N ALA A 147 12.43 -3.99 5.54
CA ALA A 147 12.82 -2.63 5.16
C ALA A 147 13.97 -2.64 4.15
N SER A 148 14.97 -3.50 4.36
CA SER A 148 16.10 -3.66 3.44
C SER A 148 15.65 -4.24 2.08
N ALA A 149 14.77 -5.25 2.10
CA ALA A 149 14.23 -5.86 0.88
C ALA A 149 13.38 -4.86 0.07
N ILE A 150 12.48 -4.12 0.75
CA ILE A 150 11.68 -3.06 0.12
C ILE A 150 12.58 -1.99 -0.48
N GLY A 151 13.60 -1.53 0.28
CA GLY A 151 14.58 -0.56 -0.21
C GLY A 151 15.31 -1.04 -1.47
N ALA A 152 15.75 -2.30 -1.49
CA ALA A 152 16.39 -2.91 -2.66
C ALA A 152 15.45 -2.99 -3.87
N ILE A 153 14.18 -3.40 -3.66
CA ILE A 153 13.16 -3.44 -4.72
C ILE A 153 12.90 -2.04 -5.28
N MET A 154 12.75 -1.04 -4.40
CA MET A 154 12.56 0.35 -4.83
C MET A 154 13.74 0.89 -5.63
N LEU A 155 14.98 0.59 -5.22
CA LEU A 155 16.18 0.97 -5.98
C LEU A 155 16.22 0.32 -7.35
N ILE A 156 15.86 -0.96 -7.47
CA ILE A 156 15.77 -1.67 -8.75
C ILE A 156 14.71 -1.04 -9.66
N TYR A 157 13.52 -0.73 -9.14
CA TYR A 157 12.46 -0.09 -9.93
C TYR A 157 12.82 1.34 -10.33
N MET A 158 13.45 2.10 -9.44
CA MET A 158 13.96 3.44 -9.75
C MET A 158 15.05 3.41 -10.81
N ALA A 159 16.00 2.50 -10.70
CA ALA A 159 17.03 2.30 -11.73
C ALA A 159 16.42 1.90 -13.08
N SER A 160 15.42 0.98 -13.07
CA SER A 160 14.69 0.58 -14.28
C SER A 160 13.95 1.75 -14.91
N PHE A 161 13.32 2.62 -14.11
CA PHE A 161 12.62 3.80 -14.59
C PHE A 161 13.57 4.84 -15.20
N ILE A 162 14.70 5.12 -14.52
CA ILE A 162 15.72 6.05 -15.01
C ILE A 162 16.29 5.54 -16.34
N LEU A 163 16.62 4.24 -16.43
CA LEU A 163 17.13 3.65 -17.67
C LEU A 163 16.10 3.69 -18.79
N ALA A 164 14.83 3.49 -18.52
CA ALA A 164 13.77 3.57 -19.53
C ALA A 164 13.61 4.98 -20.14
N ILE A 165 13.95 6.04 -19.38
CA ILE A 165 13.91 7.43 -19.85
C ILE A 165 15.23 7.81 -20.54
N ALA A 166 16.37 7.41 -19.96
CA ALA A 166 17.70 7.86 -20.38
C ALA A 166 18.30 7.04 -21.52
N SER A 167 17.80 5.83 -21.79
CA SER A 167 18.43 4.88 -22.70
C SER A 167 17.41 3.88 -23.27
N PRO A 168 17.61 3.38 -24.49
CA PRO A 168 16.84 2.24 -24.99
C PRO A 168 17.13 0.92 -24.25
N TYR A 169 18.14 0.90 -23.37
CA TYR A 169 18.50 -0.29 -22.61
C TYR A 169 17.54 -0.47 -21.41
N GLN A 170 16.92 -1.65 -21.33
CA GLN A 170 16.15 -2.09 -20.17
C GLN A 170 17.00 -3.06 -19.34
N ILE A 171 16.76 -3.09 -18.00
CA ILE A 171 17.40 -4.11 -17.17
C ILE A 171 16.90 -5.48 -17.65
N PRO A 172 17.81 -6.34 -18.17
CA PRO A 172 17.41 -7.61 -18.74
C PRO A 172 16.81 -8.50 -17.65
N TYR A 173 15.86 -9.33 -18.05
CA TYR A 173 15.22 -10.42 -17.28
C TYR A 173 14.22 -10.00 -16.20
N ILE A 174 14.34 -8.87 -15.49
CA ILE A 174 13.46 -8.50 -14.35
C ILE A 174 12.02 -8.23 -14.81
N HIS A 175 11.87 -7.51 -15.92
CA HIS A 175 10.58 -7.17 -16.53
C HIS A 175 10.11 -8.20 -17.56
N GLY A 176 10.95 -9.16 -17.92
CA GLY A 176 10.64 -10.19 -18.90
C GLY A 176 9.70 -11.28 -18.37
N ASN A 177 9.11 -12.04 -19.31
CA ASN A 177 8.17 -13.15 -19.04
C ASN A 177 8.89 -14.48 -18.78
N GLY A 178 10.23 -14.46 -18.69
CA GLY A 178 11.06 -15.61 -18.38
C GLY A 178 10.99 -16.02 -16.92
N ILE A 179 11.62 -17.17 -16.61
CA ILE A 179 11.67 -17.75 -15.24
C ILE A 179 12.21 -16.74 -14.23
N VAL A 180 13.24 -15.95 -14.60
CA VAL A 180 13.85 -14.94 -13.72
C VAL A 180 12.86 -13.83 -13.39
N GLY A 181 12.11 -13.31 -14.38
CA GLY A 181 11.15 -12.25 -14.15
C GLY A 181 9.94 -12.69 -13.33
N ILE A 182 9.49 -13.94 -13.48
CA ILE A 182 8.44 -14.54 -12.66
C ILE A 182 8.93 -14.76 -11.24
N GLY A 183 10.15 -15.33 -11.07
CA GLY A 183 10.78 -15.54 -9.77
C GLY A 183 10.96 -14.22 -9.00
N PHE A 184 11.39 -13.16 -9.68
CA PHE A 184 11.49 -11.84 -9.09
C PHE A 184 10.11 -11.32 -8.60
N SER A 185 9.05 -11.42 -9.44
CA SER A 185 7.69 -11.02 -9.02
C SER A 185 7.20 -11.81 -7.81
N LEU A 186 7.48 -13.12 -7.73
CA LEU A 186 7.12 -13.94 -6.57
C LEU A 186 7.85 -13.50 -5.30
N ILE A 187 9.13 -13.14 -5.39
CA ILE A 187 9.89 -12.59 -4.25
C ILE A 187 9.28 -11.27 -3.80
N VAL A 188 8.97 -10.36 -4.73
CA VAL A 188 8.36 -9.07 -4.39
C VAL A 188 7.00 -9.26 -3.72
N ILE A 189 6.16 -10.16 -4.22
CA ILE A 189 4.86 -10.50 -3.61
C ILE A 189 5.06 -11.10 -2.20
N ALA A 190 6.04 -11.97 -2.03
CA ALA A 190 6.34 -12.55 -0.71
C ALA A 190 6.80 -11.48 0.30
N VAL A 191 7.64 -10.52 -0.12
CA VAL A 191 8.05 -9.38 0.71
C VAL A 191 6.84 -8.52 1.07
N GLY A 192 5.99 -8.17 0.10
CA GLY A 192 4.75 -7.43 0.35
C GLY A 192 3.79 -8.15 1.28
N ALA A 193 3.62 -9.47 1.12
CA ALA A 193 2.79 -10.28 2.01
C ALA A 193 3.32 -10.26 3.46
N LEU A 194 4.63 -10.41 3.64
CA LEU A 194 5.25 -10.36 4.96
C LEU A 194 5.15 -8.97 5.61
N THR A 195 5.02 -7.91 4.83
CA THR A 195 4.82 -6.55 5.35
C THR A 195 3.50 -6.45 6.12
N PHE A 196 2.44 -7.19 5.72
CA PHE A 196 1.19 -7.23 6.49
C PHE A 196 1.38 -7.70 7.94
N VAL A 197 2.35 -8.59 8.21
CA VAL A 197 2.64 -9.02 9.60
C VAL A 197 3.07 -7.82 10.44
N MET A 198 3.86 -6.91 9.87
CA MET A 198 4.31 -5.70 10.55
C MET A 198 3.18 -4.67 10.67
N ASP A 199 2.34 -4.55 9.63
CA ASP A 199 1.17 -3.66 9.63
C ASP A 199 0.17 -4.08 10.72
N PHE A 200 -0.12 -5.38 10.83
CA PHE A 200 -1.01 -5.93 11.85
C PHE A 200 -0.45 -5.74 13.27
N ASP A 201 0.87 -5.97 13.46
CA ASP A 201 1.55 -5.76 14.73
C ASP A 201 1.50 -4.27 15.15
N PHE A 202 1.72 -3.36 14.21
CA PHE A 202 1.60 -1.92 14.47
C PHE A 202 0.18 -1.54 14.93
N ILE A 203 -0.84 -2.09 14.26
CA ILE A 203 -2.26 -1.83 14.59
C ILE A 203 -2.61 -2.43 15.96
N GLU A 204 -2.25 -3.70 16.21
CA GLU A 204 -2.55 -4.40 17.47
C GLU A 204 -1.90 -3.65 18.65
N LYS A 205 -0.61 -3.32 18.55
CA LYS A 205 0.11 -2.54 19.57
C LYS A 205 -0.48 -1.15 19.79
N GLY A 206 -0.88 -0.48 18.70
CA GLY A 206 -1.54 0.82 18.80
C GLY A 206 -2.85 0.74 19.60
N VAL A 207 -3.66 -0.28 19.35
CA VAL A 207 -4.91 -0.51 20.09
C VAL A 207 -4.64 -0.88 21.56
N GLU A 208 -3.70 -1.81 21.81
CA GLU A 208 -3.33 -2.24 23.17
C GLU A 208 -2.78 -1.08 24.03
N GLN A 209 -2.00 -0.20 23.43
CA GLN A 209 -1.43 0.98 24.09
C GLN A 209 -2.44 2.14 24.24
N GLY A 210 -3.66 1.99 23.71
CA GLY A 210 -4.67 3.05 23.76
C GLY A 210 -4.31 4.28 22.92
N ALA A 211 -3.65 4.08 21.78
CA ALA A 211 -3.25 5.14 20.88
C ALA A 211 -4.42 6.04 20.48
N PRO A 212 -4.19 7.33 20.18
CA PRO A 212 -5.24 8.27 19.81
C PRO A 212 -5.98 7.86 18.53
N LYS A 213 -7.30 8.11 18.48
CA LYS A 213 -8.20 7.71 17.39
C LYS A 213 -7.77 8.20 16.00
N HIS A 214 -7.09 9.35 15.89
CA HIS A 214 -6.61 9.84 14.60
C HIS A 214 -5.57 8.91 13.95
N LEU A 215 -4.85 8.08 14.73
CA LEU A 215 -3.91 7.10 14.21
C LEU A 215 -4.59 5.94 13.46
N GLU A 216 -5.91 5.76 13.58
CA GLU A 216 -6.67 4.83 12.73
C GLU A 216 -6.54 5.18 11.24
N TRP A 217 -6.52 6.49 10.89
CA TRP A 217 -6.32 6.94 9.53
C TRP A 217 -4.90 6.66 9.02
N TYR A 218 -3.90 6.87 9.88
CA TYR A 218 -2.52 6.58 9.56
C TYR A 218 -2.29 5.07 9.33
N ALA A 219 -2.86 4.24 10.20
CA ALA A 219 -2.79 2.77 10.07
C ALA A 219 -3.55 2.27 8.83
N ALA A 220 -4.73 2.82 8.55
CA ALA A 220 -5.51 2.51 7.36
C ALA A 220 -4.78 2.89 6.07
N PHE A 221 -4.10 4.05 6.06
CA PHE A 221 -3.24 4.49 4.97
C PHE A 221 -2.08 3.50 4.72
N GLY A 222 -1.40 3.03 5.77
CA GLY A 222 -0.36 2.01 5.66
C GLY A 222 -0.86 0.72 5.04
N LEU A 223 -1.98 0.17 5.56
CA LEU A 223 -2.62 -1.03 4.99
C LEU A 223 -3.01 -0.86 3.53
N MET A 224 -3.55 0.32 3.17
CA MET A 224 -3.91 0.61 1.78
C MET A 224 -2.70 0.59 0.85
N ILE A 225 -1.59 1.23 1.23
CA ILE A 225 -0.36 1.22 0.42
C ILE A 225 0.11 -0.21 0.17
N THR A 226 0.15 -1.06 1.20
CA THR A 226 0.56 -2.46 1.07
C THR A 226 -0.39 -3.25 0.17
N LEU A 227 -1.72 -3.05 0.29
CA LEU A 227 -2.72 -3.69 -0.55
C LEU A 227 -2.59 -3.28 -2.02
N VAL A 228 -2.44 -1.99 -2.29
CA VAL A 228 -2.29 -1.46 -3.67
C VAL A 228 -0.99 -1.96 -4.29
N TRP A 229 0.12 -1.92 -3.56
CA TRP A 229 1.39 -2.45 -4.05
C TRP A 229 1.28 -3.93 -4.42
N LEU A 230 0.71 -4.76 -3.53
CA LEU A 230 0.49 -6.18 -3.81
C LEU A 230 -0.44 -6.41 -5.00
N TYR A 231 -1.51 -5.62 -5.14
CA TYR A 231 -2.39 -5.71 -6.29
C TYR A 231 -1.62 -5.49 -7.60
N ILE A 232 -0.79 -4.45 -7.67
CA ILE A 232 0.04 -4.16 -8.86
C ILE A 232 1.00 -5.31 -9.15
N GLU A 233 1.68 -5.85 -8.14
CA GLU A 233 2.65 -6.92 -8.32
C GLU A 233 1.98 -8.25 -8.74
N ILE A 234 0.83 -8.57 -8.17
CA ILE A 234 0.04 -9.73 -8.55
C ILE A 234 -0.47 -9.57 -9.99
N LEU A 235 -0.96 -8.39 -10.35
CA LEU A 235 -1.42 -8.09 -11.70
C LEU A 235 -0.27 -8.27 -12.71
N ARG A 236 0.94 -7.76 -12.40
CA ARG A 236 2.14 -7.95 -13.21
C ARG A 236 2.54 -9.43 -13.32
N LEU A 237 2.50 -10.17 -12.22
CA LEU A 237 2.80 -11.60 -12.23
C LEU A 237 1.83 -12.37 -13.14
N LEU A 238 0.52 -12.12 -13.01
CA LEU A 238 -0.50 -12.75 -13.83
C LEU A 238 -0.31 -12.42 -15.32
N ALA A 239 0.02 -11.16 -15.64
CA ALA A 239 0.32 -10.74 -17.01
C ALA A 239 1.54 -11.49 -17.57
N LYS A 240 2.63 -11.62 -16.79
CA LYS A 240 3.82 -12.41 -17.19
C LYS A 240 3.50 -13.88 -17.42
N LEU A 241 2.60 -14.47 -16.62
CA LEU A 241 2.20 -15.86 -16.77
C LEU A 241 1.32 -16.09 -18.00
N ARG A 242 0.47 -15.12 -18.36
CA ARG A 242 -0.43 -15.21 -19.52
C ARG A 242 0.22 -14.85 -20.86
N SER A 243 1.35 -14.13 -20.81
CA SER A 243 2.09 -13.73 -22.01
C SER A 243 3.14 -14.74 -22.45
N ARG A 244 3.17 -15.91 -21.84
CA ARG A 244 3.94 -17.09 -22.26
C ARG A 244 3.18 -17.87 -23.32
#